data_c67bf0ea717acb2379349dd2b3f79e6d
#
_entry.id   c67bf0ea717acb2379349dd2b3f79e6d
#
_cell.length_a   1.000
_cell.length_b   1.000
_cell.length_c   1.000
_cell.angle_alpha   90.00
_cell.angle_beta   90.00
_cell.angle_gamma   90.00
#
_symmetry.space_group_name_H-M   'P 1'
#
loop_
_entity.id
_entity.type
_entity.pdbx_description
1 polymer ?
#
loop_
_entity_poly.entity_id
_entity_poly.type
_entity_poly.pdbx_seq_one_letter_code
_entity_poly.pdbx_strand_id
1 'polypeptide(L)'
;MNYKLIITDEYKKRLKKFLKKHPDMFERYAKCIFILENDPFHPSLRLHKLKGKLADFHSISINMEYRVIIDFIIKDYEIIPIDIGTHDDVY
;
A
#
# COMPACT_ATOMS: atom_id res chain seq x y z
N MET A 1 6.03 -4.88 -17.02
CA MET A 1 7.03 -5.49 -16.13
C MET A 1 6.46 -5.54 -14.72
N ASN A 2 6.55 -6.70 -14.09
CA ASN A 2 5.94 -6.88 -12.77
C ASN A 2 6.91 -6.51 -11.65
N TYR A 3 6.37 -5.89 -10.62
CA TYR A 3 7.11 -5.65 -9.40
C TYR A 3 6.91 -6.80 -8.43
N LYS A 4 7.92 -7.08 -7.63
CA LYS A 4 7.84 -8.12 -6.61
C LYS A 4 7.28 -7.51 -5.32
N LEU A 5 6.15 -8.04 -4.87
CA LEU A 5 5.54 -7.62 -3.62
C LEU A 5 6.11 -8.46 -2.48
N ILE A 6 6.70 -7.80 -1.50
CA ILE A 6 7.30 -8.47 -0.34
C ILE A 6 6.42 -8.21 0.88
N ILE A 7 5.76 -9.27 1.35
CA ILE A 7 4.85 -9.16 2.49
C ILE A 7 5.57 -9.65 3.75
N THR A 8 5.82 -8.72 4.67
CA THR A 8 6.42 -9.05 5.96
C THR A 8 5.37 -9.59 6.93
N ASP A 9 5.81 -10.33 7.94
CA ASP A 9 4.91 -10.83 8.96
C ASP A 9 4.21 -9.70 9.71
N GLU A 10 4.94 -8.61 9.95
CA GLU A 10 4.37 -7.45 10.63
C GLU A 10 3.26 -6.80 9.83
N TYR A 11 3.49 -6.60 8.52
CA TYR A 11 2.44 -6.03 7.67
C TYR A 11 1.23 -6.96 7.58
N LYS A 12 1.48 -8.27 7.49
CA LYS A 12 0.41 -9.26 7.43
C LYS A 12 -0.52 -9.16 8.64
N LYS A 13 0.04 -8.94 9.82
CA LYS A 13 -0.75 -8.73 11.04
C LYS A 13 -1.60 -7.46 10.96
N ARG A 14 -1.00 -6.37 10.48
CA ARG A 14 -1.71 -5.09 10.31
C ARG A 14 -2.82 -5.20 9.28
N LEU A 15 -2.55 -5.87 8.18
CA LEU A 15 -3.54 -6.10 7.13
C LEU A 15 -4.72 -6.93 7.65
N LYS A 16 -4.43 -8.00 8.37
CA LYS A 16 -5.47 -8.85 8.94
C LYS A 16 -6.37 -8.07 9.89
N LYS A 17 -5.78 -7.24 10.74
CA LYS A 17 -6.52 -6.38 11.66
C LYS A 17 -7.40 -5.39 10.91
N PHE A 18 -6.85 -4.76 9.87
CA PHE A 18 -7.58 -3.82 9.04
C PHE A 18 -8.78 -4.47 8.36
N LEU A 19 -8.57 -5.62 7.72
CA LEU A 19 -9.63 -6.32 6.98
C LEU A 19 -10.69 -6.90 7.91
N LYS A 20 -10.32 -7.27 9.13
CA LYS A 20 -11.27 -7.71 10.13
C LYS A 20 -12.21 -6.57 10.53
N LYS A 21 -11.68 -5.36 10.64
CA LYS A 21 -12.44 -4.16 10.97
C LYS A 21 -13.22 -3.63 9.78
N HIS A 22 -12.68 -3.83 8.55
CA HIS A 22 -13.26 -3.32 7.31
C HIS A 22 -13.37 -4.43 6.27
N PRO A 23 -14.24 -5.43 6.50
CA PRO A 23 -14.34 -6.57 5.58
C PRO A 23 -14.83 -6.17 4.18
N ASP A 24 -15.55 -5.07 4.07
CA ASP A 24 -16.02 -4.53 2.80
C ASP A 24 -14.88 -4.01 1.90
N MET A 25 -13.67 -3.83 2.47
CA MET A 25 -12.51 -3.37 1.72
C MET A 25 -11.70 -4.49 1.08
N PHE A 26 -12.02 -5.75 1.33
CA PHE A 26 -11.19 -6.87 0.85
C PHE A 26 -11.04 -6.87 -0.66
N GLU A 27 -12.14 -6.80 -1.40
CA GLU A 27 -12.08 -6.83 -2.87
C GLU A 27 -11.36 -5.63 -3.44
N ARG A 28 -11.60 -4.46 -2.88
CA ARG A 28 -10.95 -3.23 -3.32
C ARG A 28 -9.46 -3.26 -3.04
N TYR A 29 -9.09 -3.77 -1.89
CA TYR A 29 -7.67 -3.96 -1.53
C TYR A 29 -6.99 -4.94 -2.50
N ALA A 30 -7.61 -6.09 -2.76
CA ALA A 30 -7.06 -7.10 -3.66
C ALA A 30 -6.85 -6.53 -5.07
N LYS A 31 -7.81 -5.72 -5.55
CA LYS A 31 -7.69 -5.05 -6.85
C LYS A 31 -6.53 -4.06 -6.86
N CYS A 32 -6.38 -3.28 -5.79
CA CYS A 32 -5.26 -2.34 -5.66
C CYS A 32 -3.91 -3.04 -5.70
N ILE A 33 -3.78 -4.15 -4.99
CA ILE A 33 -2.54 -4.92 -4.95
C ILE A 33 -2.23 -5.50 -6.33
N PHE A 34 -3.24 -6.01 -7.04
CA PHE A 34 -3.05 -6.50 -8.39
C PHE A 34 -2.53 -5.41 -9.32
N ILE A 35 -3.14 -4.22 -9.27
CA ILE A 35 -2.70 -3.08 -10.07
C ILE A 35 -1.28 -2.68 -9.69
N LEU A 36 -0.99 -2.62 -8.40
CA LEU A 36 0.32 -2.21 -7.89
C LEU A 36 1.44 -3.12 -8.40
N GLU A 37 1.22 -4.43 -8.42
CA GLU A 37 2.21 -5.38 -8.91
C GLU A 37 2.48 -5.21 -10.41
N ASN A 38 1.47 -4.86 -11.18
CA ASN A 38 1.58 -4.75 -12.63
C ASN A 38 2.00 -3.36 -13.08
N ASP A 39 1.51 -2.33 -12.42
CA ASP A 39 1.81 -0.94 -12.78
C ASP A 39 1.66 -0.01 -11.56
N PRO A 40 2.74 0.17 -10.79
CA PRO A 40 2.69 1.04 -9.61
C PRO A 40 2.33 2.49 -9.94
N PHE A 41 2.52 2.89 -11.19
CA PHE A 41 2.26 4.27 -11.63
C PHE A 41 0.84 4.43 -12.19
N HIS A 42 0.01 3.41 -12.10
CA HIS A 42 -1.37 3.50 -12.57
C HIS A 42 -2.10 4.63 -11.85
N PRO A 43 -2.82 5.51 -12.58
CA PRO A 43 -3.43 6.70 -11.98
C PRO A 43 -4.39 6.42 -10.82
N SER A 44 -5.08 5.26 -10.84
CA SER A 44 -6.03 4.92 -9.78
C SER A 44 -5.39 4.75 -8.42
N LEU A 45 -4.10 4.43 -8.37
CA LEU A 45 -3.37 4.23 -7.11
C LEU A 45 -2.96 5.54 -6.44
N ARG A 46 -2.87 6.62 -7.20
CA ARG A 46 -2.41 7.92 -6.70
C ARG A 46 -1.10 7.81 -5.94
N LEU A 47 -0.15 7.05 -6.51
CA LEU A 47 1.18 6.89 -5.92
C LEU A 47 1.84 8.24 -5.72
N HIS A 48 2.29 8.51 -4.51
CA HIS A 48 3.05 9.73 -4.25
C HIS A 48 4.04 9.52 -3.11
N LYS A 49 5.13 10.27 -3.18
CA LYS A 49 6.16 10.26 -2.15
C LYS A 49 5.68 11.05 -0.94
N LEU A 50 5.96 10.54 0.24
CA LEU A 50 5.58 11.19 1.48
C LEU A 50 6.63 12.22 1.91
N LYS A 51 6.32 12.97 2.97
CA LYS A 51 7.18 14.03 3.50
C LYS A 51 7.43 13.80 4.99
N GLY A 52 8.37 14.59 5.55
CA GLY A 52 8.67 14.54 6.97
C GLY A 52 9.28 13.23 7.40
N LYS A 53 8.77 12.67 8.48
CA LYS A 53 9.29 11.42 9.04
C LYS A 53 9.15 10.22 8.10
N LEU A 54 8.21 10.30 7.15
CA LEU A 54 7.93 9.23 6.21
C LEU A 54 8.50 9.50 4.82
N ALA A 55 9.48 10.40 4.71
CA ALA A 55 10.02 10.86 3.43
C ALA A 55 10.62 9.75 2.57
N ASP A 56 11.03 8.64 3.18
CA ASP A 56 11.60 7.51 2.46
C ASP A 56 10.53 6.58 1.88
N PHE A 57 9.26 6.84 2.15
CA PHE A 57 8.17 5.97 1.76
C PHE A 57 7.23 6.65 0.77
N HIS A 58 6.39 5.82 0.14
CA HIS A 58 5.33 6.27 -0.73
C HIS A 58 3.99 5.84 -0.16
N SER A 59 2.91 6.42 -0.69
CA SER A 59 1.55 6.04 -0.34
C SER A 59 0.78 5.71 -1.60
N ILE A 60 -0.09 4.70 -1.52
CA ILE A 60 -1.09 4.43 -2.54
C ILE A 60 -2.48 4.49 -1.91
N SER A 61 -3.49 4.84 -2.72
CA SER A 61 -4.88 4.92 -2.28
C SER A 61 -5.62 3.63 -2.58
N ILE A 62 -6.29 3.07 -1.57
CA ILE A 62 -7.26 1.99 -1.79
C ILE A 62 -8.57 2.64 -2.26
N ASN A 63 -8.99 3.70 -1.57
CA ASN A 63 -10.11 4.55 -1.93
C ASN A 63 -9.85 5.96 -1.37
N MET A 64 -10.89 6.78 -1.27
CA MET A 64 -10.73 8.15 -0.75
C MET A 64 -10.33 8.18 0.72
N GLU A 65 -10.60 7.12 1.46
CA GLU A 65 -10.43 7.08 2.91
C GLU A 65 -9.20 6.29 3.35
N TYR A 66 -8.90 5.17 2.69
CA TYR A 66 -7.86 4.24 3.13
C TYR A 66 -6.65 4.24 2.21
N ARG A 67 -5.46 4.09 2.82
CA ARG A 67 -4.17 4.14 2.13
C ARG A 67 -3.26 3.02 2.60
N VAL A 68 -2.30 2.67 1.74
CA VAL A 68 -1.20 1.76 2.10
C VAL A 68 0.10 2.54 1.98
N ILE A 69 0.91 2.47 3.04
CA ILE A 69 2.25 3.03 3.02
C ILE A 69 3.20 1.94 2.52
N ILE A 70 4.02 2.27 1.53
CA ILE A 70 4.92 1.29 0.93
C ILE A 70 6.35 1.83 0.88
N ASP A 71 7.31 0.91 1.00
CA ASP A 71 8.69 1.15 0.62
C ASP A 71 8.83 0.70 -0.83
N PHE A 72 9.15 1.63 -1.70
CA PHE A 72 9.12 1.41 -3.14
C PHE A 72 10.53 1.49 -3.70
N ILE A 73 11.09 0.33 -4.03
CA ILE A 73 12.47 0.22 -4.50
C ILE A 73 12.45 0.01 -6.01
N ILE A 74 12.54 1.11 -6.75
CA ILE A 74 12.39 1.10 -8.21
C ILE A 74 13.47 0.25 -8.88
N LYS A 75 14.74 0.41 -8.47
CA LYS A 75 15.85 -0.26 -9.12
C LYS A 75 15.81 -1.78 -9.01
N ASP A 76 15.21 -2.30 -7.94
CA ASP A 76 15.11 -3.73 -7.70
C ASP A 76 13.73 -4.28 -8.02
N TYR A 77 12.83 -3.43 -8.49
CA TYR A 77 11.44 -3.79 -8.80
C TYR A 77 10.73 -4.42 -7.60
N GLU A 78 10.98 -3.88 -6.42
CA GLU A 78 10.40 -4.39 -5.18
C GLU A 78 9.48 -3.38 -4.52
N ILE A 79 8.39 -3.88 -3.94
CA ILE A 79 7.44 -3.07 -3.18
C ILE A 79 7.20 -3.77 -1.85
N ILE A 80 7.44 -3.05 -0.75
CA ILE A 80 7.30 -3.59 0.59
C ILE A 80 6.24 -2.79 1.34
N PRO A 81 5.00 -3.30 1.44
CA PRO A 81 3.98 -2.60 2.23
C PRO A 81 4.39 -2.53 3.70
N ILE A 82 4.16 -1.37 4.31
CA ILE A 82 4.57 -1.09 5.68
C ILE A 82 3.37 -0.96 6.61
N ASP A 83 2.33 -0.27 6.16
CA ASP A 83 1.16 0.00 7.00
C ASP A 83 -0.08 0.24 6.13
N ILE A 84 -1.25 0.12 6.74
CA ILE A 84 -2.53 0.28 6.07
C ILE A 84 -3.53 0.90 7.03
N GLY A 85 -4.34 1.85 6.57
CA GLY A 85 -5.35 2.50 7.40
C GLY A 85 -5.81 3.82 6.79
N THR A 86 -6.45 4.64 7.61
CA THR A 86 -6.82 6.00 7.22
C THR A 86 -5.58 6.88 7.23
N HIS A 87 -5.72 8.09 6.67
CA HIS A 87 -4.64 9.07 6.72
C HIS A 87 -4.14 9.28 8.15
N ASP A 88 -5.06 9.41 9.10
CA ASP A 88 -4.70 9.66 10.50
C ASP A 88 -4.08 8.42 11.16
N ASP A 89 -4.47 7.22 10.73
CA ASP A 89 -3.93 5.98 11.30
C ASP A 89 -2.48 5.75 10.91
N VAL A 90 -2.09 6.14 9.67
CA VAL A 90 -0.78 5.79 9.13
C VAL A 90 0.19 6.98 9.11
N TYR A 91 -0.29 8.18 9.18
CA TYR A 91 0.51 9.40 9.19
C TYR A 91 0.54 10.00 10.60
#